data_9e9c7d7db1b301658e6b1572fde315c8
#
_entry.id   9e9c7d7db1b301658e6b1572fde315c8
#
_cell.length_a   1.000
_cell.length_b   1.000
_cell.length_c   1.000
_cell.angle_alpha   90.00
_cell.angle_beta   90.00
_cell.angle_gamma   90.00
#
_symmetry.space_group_name_H-M   'P 1'
#
loop_
_entity.id
_entity.type
_entity.pdbx_description
1 polymer ?
#
loop_
_entity_poly.entity_id
_entity_poly.type
_entity_poly.pdbx_seq_one_letter_code
_entity_poly.pdbx_strand_id
1 'polypeptide(L)' 'MKSRIISDLCGNRYYIEEAKDIEGIYLEVSEIVNVDGKDMKTYICDIEQPFSAPDDEILDDIDDLKSKFNIE' A
#
# COMPACT_ATOMS: atom_id res chain seq x y z
N MET A 1 -3.84 -6.91 -14.52
CA MET A 1 -2.94 -6.40 -13.47
C MET A 1 -3.16 -7.17 -12.18
N LYS A 2 -2.09 -7.36 -11.41
CA LYS A 2 -2.16 -8.09 -10.15
C LYS A 2 -2.51 -7.14 -9.02
N SER A 3 -3.36 -7.58 -8.11
CA SER A 3 -3.71 -6.81 -6.93
C SER A 3 -4.03 -7.74 -5.77
N ARG A 4 -3.87 -7.24 -4.55
CA ARG A 4 -4.31 -7.94 -3.35
C ARG A 4 -4.49 -6.96 -2.19
N ILE A 5 -5.16 -7.42 -1.15
CA ILE A 5 -5.34 -6.65 0.08
C ILE A 5 -4.46 -7.27 1.17
N ILE A 6 -3.72 -6.43 1.87
CA ILE A 6 -2.93 -6.85 3.03
C ILE A 6 -3.38 -6.07 4.26
N SER A 7 -3.15 -6.65 5.44
CA SER A 7 -3.53 -6.02 6.70
C SER A 7 -2.33 -6.00 7.63
N ASP A 8 -2.19 -4.91 8.39
CA ASP A 8 -1.16 -4.85 9.43
C ASP A 8 -1.71 -5.39 10.77
N LEU A 9 -0.87 -5.37 11.80
CA LEU A 9 -1.25 -5.88 13.11
C LEU A 9 -2.27 -4.98 13.84
N CYS A 10 -2.40 -3.75 13.39
CA CYS A 10 -3.36 -2.80 13.97
C CYS A 10 -4.73 -2.86 13.29
N GLY A 11 -4.88 -3.71 12.29
CA GLY A 11 -6.13 -3.84 11.56
C GLY A 11 -6.28 -2.89 10.38
N ASN A 12 -5.27 -2.11 10.05
CA ASN A 12 -5.29 -1.28 8.85
C ASN A 12 -5.17 -2.15 7.62
N ARG A 13 -6.00 -1.88 6.61
CA ARG A 13 -6.02 -2.64 5.37
C ARG A 13 -5.49 -1.78 4.24
N TYR A 14 -4.71 -2.38 3.36
CA TYR A 14 -4.12 -1.71 2.22
C TYR A 14 -4.39 -2.49 0.95
N TYR A 15 -4.76 -1.79 -0.10
CA TYR A 15 -4.94 -2.35 -1.43
C TYR A 15 -3.66 -2.10 -2.21
N ILE A 16 -3.05 -3.17 -2.70
CA ILE A 16 -1.79 -3.10 -3.43
C ILE A 16 -2.05 -3.53 -4.86
N GLU A 17 -1.63 -2.70 -5.81
CA GLU A 17 -1.80 -2.99 -7.23
C GLU A 17 -0.47 -2.85 -7.95
N GLU A 18 -0.12 -3.85 -8.76
CA GLU A 18 1.07 -3.81 -9.57
C GLU A 18 0.89 -2.80 -10.70
N ALA A 19 1.86 -1.92 -10.87
CA ALA A 19 1.88 -0.94 -11.94
C ALA A 19 3.25 -0.95 -12.62
N LYS A 20 3.32 -0.36 -13.80
CA LYS A 20 4.54 -0.36 -14.59
C LYS A 20 4.71 0.98 -15.27
N ASP A 21 5.93 1.50 -15.25
CA ASP A 21 6.30 2.70 -16.01
C ASP A 21 7.61 2.43 -16.76
N ILE A 22 8.22 3.49 -17.29
CA ILE A 22 9.46 3.36 -18.07
C ILE A 22 10.65 2.90 -17.22
N GLU A 23 10.58 3.07 -15.91
CA GLU A 23 11.67 2.69 -14.99
C GLU A 23 11.49 1.26 -14.47
N GLY A 24 10.33 0.67 -14.64
CA GLY A 24 10.09 -0.70 -14.24
C GLY A 24 8.77 -0.90 -13.51
N ILE A 25 8.72 -1.96 -12.71
CA ILE A 25 7.51 -2.35 -11.98
C ILE A 25 7.56 -1.77 -10.56
N TYR A 26 6.41 -1.27 -10.11
CA TYR A 26 6.25 -0.76 -8.75
C TYR A 26 4.87 -1.15 -8.24
N LEU A 27 4.61 -0.89 -6.97
CA LEU A 27 3.32 -1.16 -6.35
C LEU A 27 2.66 0.16 -5.97
N GLU A 28 1.42 0.34 -6.40
CA GLU A 28 0.59 1.45 -5.94
C GLU A 28 -0.15 1.00 -4.70
N VAL A 29 -0.03 1.77 -3.63
CA VAL A 29 -0.62 1.43 -2.34
C VAL A 29 -1.73 2.41 -2.02
N SER A 30 -2.90 1.87 -1.70
CA SER A 30 -4.03 2.65 -1.22
C SER A 30 -4.48 2.11 0.12
N GLU A 31 -4.88 2.98 1.02
CA GLU A 31 -5.46 2.55 2.28
C GLU A 31 -6.96 2.33 2.10
N ILE A 32 -7.50 1.26 2.67
CA ILE A 32 -8.92 0.97 2.64
C ILE A 32 -9.52 1.45 3.95
N VAL A 33 -10.43 2.41 3.85
CA VAL A 33 -11.09 3.01 5.01
C VAL A 33 -12.58 2.79 4.88
N ASN A 34 -13.22 2.33 5.96
CA ASN A 34 -14.66 2.18 5.99
C ASN A 34 -15.31 3.50 6.40
N VAL A 35 -16.14 4.05 5.51
CA VAL A 35 -16.86 5.30 5.76
C VAL A 35 -18.33 5.02 5.53
N ASP A 36 -19.12 5.15 6.59
CA ASP A 36 -20.58 4.95 6.56
C ASP A 36 -20.98 3.59 5.97
N GLY A 37 -20.21 2.54 6.35
CA GLY A 37 -20.48 1.19 5.90
C GLY A 37 -19.95 0.84 4.52
N LYS A 38 -19.23 1.76 3.87
CA LYS A 38 -18.62 1.52 2.56
C LYS A 38 -17.12 1.57 2.65
N ASP A 39 -16.46 0.63 2.00
CA ASP A 39 -15.00 0.63 1.88
C ASP A 39 -14.59 1.62 0.79
N MET A 40 -13.70 2.53 1.15
CA MET A 40 -13.15 3.51 0.22
C MET A 40 -11.65 3.36 0.15
N LYS A 41 -11.09 3.49 -1.05
CA LYS A 41 -9.65 3.42 -1.28
C LYS A 41 -9.10 4.83 -1.39
N THR A 42 -8.05 5.11 -0.62
CA THR A 42 -7.33 6.39 -0.70
C THR A 42 -5.88 6.09 -1.03
N TYR A 43 -5.42 6.56 -2.18
CA TYR A 43 -4.03 6.38 -2.59
C TYR A 43 -3.09 7.07 -1.60
N ILE A 44 -2.03 6.38 -1.20
CA ILE A 44 -1.08 6.94 -0.24
C ILE A 44 0.36 6.98 -0.76
N CYS A 45 0.83 5.98 -1.50
CA CYS A 45 2.22 5.97 -1.96
C CYS A 45 2.47 4.90 -3.01
N ASP A 46 3.65 5.00 -3.64
CA ASP A 46 4.20 3.95 -4.49
C ASP A 46 5.38 3.31 -3.77
N ILE A 47 5.55 2.01 -3.98
CA ILE A 47 6.65 1.25 -3.39
C ILE A 47 7.40 0.52 -4.50
N GLU A 48 8.72 0.61 -4.50
CA GLU A 48 9.56 -0.11 -5.46
C GLU A 48 9.84 -1.53 -4.94
N GLN A 49 8.82 -2.38 -4.99
CA GLN A 49 8.91 -3.77 -4.59
C GLN A 49 8.19 -4.63 -5.62
N PRO A 50 8.60 -5.89 -5.80
CA PRO A 50 7.83 -6.80 -6.66
C PRO A 50 6.53 -7.20 -5.99
N PHE A 51 5.53 -7.55 -6.80
CA PHE A 51 4.23 -7.99 -6.27
C PHE A 51 4.38 -9.24 -5.39
N SER A 52 5.41 -10.05 -5.63
CA SER A 52 5.68 -11.26 -4.86
C SER A 52 6.37 -11.00 -3.53
N ALA A 53 6.72 -9.76 -3.20
CA ALA A 53 7.35 -9.44 -1.92
C ALA A 53 6.44 -9.86 -0.76
N PRO A 54 6.99 -10.34 0.36
CA PRO A 54 6.18 -10.70 1.53
C PRO A 54 5.41 -9.51 2.08
N ASP A 55 4.22 -9.77 2.61
CA ASP A 55 3.34 -8.72 3.13
C ASP A 55 4.03 -7.88 4.21
N ASP A 56 4.79 -8.49 5.10
CA ASP A 56 5.49 -7.77 6.17
C ASP A 56 6.53 -6.80 5.63
N GLU A 57 7.24 -7.14 4.54
CA GLU A 57 8.18 -6.20 3.93
C GLU A 57 7.45 -5.02 3.30
N ILE A 58 6.33 -5.28 2.65
CA ILE A 58 5.51 -4.22 2.06
C ILE A 58 4.95 -3.32 3.17
N LEU A 59 4.48 -3.90 4.26
CA LEU A 59 3.96 -3.13 5.39
C LEU A 59 5.04 -2.27 6.04
N ASP A 60 6.27 -2.77 6.15
CA ASP A 60 7.39 -1.99 6.68
C ASP A 60 7.67 -0.77 5.80
N ASP A 61 7.65 -0.94 4.48
CA ASP A 61 7.85 0.17 3.55
C ASP A 61 6.72 1.20 3.67
N ILE A 62 5.49 0.73 3.84
CA ILE A 62 4.34 1.63 4.03
C ILE A 62 4.52 2.45 5.30
N ASP A 63 4.92 1.81 6.40
CA ASP A 63 5.15 2.49 7.68
C ASP A 63 6.26 3.53 7.55
N ASP A 64 7.35 3.20 6.89
CA ASP A 64 8.45 4.13 6.67
C ASP A 64 7.99 5.37 5.89
N LEU A 65 7.22 5.16 4.83
CA LEU A 65 6.73 6.26 4.01
C LEU A 65 5.72 7.13 4.77
N LYS A 66 4.83 6.50 5.53
CA LYS A 66 3.87 7.25 6.35
C LYS A 66 4.59 8.09 7.41
N SER A 67 5.65 7.55 8.01
CA SER A 67 6.45 8.29 9.00
C SER A 67 7.13 9.50 8.37
N LYS A 68 7.61 9.38 7.15
CA LYS A 68 8.24 10.50 6.45
C LYS A 68 7.25 11.61 6.12
N PHE A 69 6.03 11.25 5.77
CA PHE A 69 5.00 12.24 5.43
C PHE A 69 4.39 12.89 6.67
N ASN A 70 4.50 12.26 7.83
CA ASN A 70 3.92 12.75 9.08
C ASN A 70 4.94 13.45 9.98
N ILE A 71 6.09 13.79 9.46
CA ILE A 71 7.08 14.56 10.23
C ILE A 71 6.59 15.99 10.36
N GLU A 72 6.34 16.37 11.55
CA GLU A 72 5.92 17.71 11.90
C GLU A 72 7.11 18.50 12.46
#